data_b8b97b159f154d6dbe50dee075b43eb1
#
_entry.id   b8b97b159f154d6dbe50dee075b43eb1
#
_cell.length_a   1.000
_cell.length_b   1.000
_cell.length_c   1.000
_cell.angle_alpha   90.00
_cell.angle_beta   90.00
_cell.angle_gamma   90.00
#
_symmetry.space_group_name_H-M   'P 1'
#
loop_
_entity.id
_entity.type
_entity.pdbx_description
1 polymer ?
#
loop_
_entity_poly.entity_id
_entity_poly.type
_entity_poly.pdbx_seq_one_letter_code
_entity_poly.pdbx_strand_id
1 'polypeptide(L)'
;MADNFDSYVPEMVATRRKFHARPELGWTEFETTATVITRLRALGYQVLCGTQVVKPEAVLGRDEKLVAAAIECAKSAGVSDDLLSEMGGYTGAVGILDTGRPGPTLAFRFDMDALPIQELQDPAVHLPAKEGFASTFKGVMHACGHDAHTAVGLGVARWLMDHKDELTGKVKLIFQPSEEGTRGSSPMTAAGVVDDVDWFFGGHIGTECHSHEVGVCHDVFLATVKFDVDFTGLESHAGAAPEKGRSALLAAANAAVMLSAISRTSEGDTRISVGKLVAGTGRNITPAHAHMECEVRGTTSEACDFMWEKAQTVVKGAAEMMGVEVKLTKVGEATTLKATPAAMEVVRKAAAAAKDVKEVKEITAPQASEDCTIFTRAVVAHGGNAAFFLYGCEHHGHHRPDFDVQDTVNLEPGLEVFAGIAKEVLGRK
;
A
#
# COMPACT_ATOMS: atom_id res chain seq x y z
N MET A 1 7.71 8.27 34.05
CA MET A 1 6.62 9.24 33.84
C MET A 1 5.91 8.79 32.57
N ALA A 2 4.57 8.89 32.50
CA ALA A 2 3.89 8.64 31.24
C ALA A 2 4.35 9.71 30.23
N ASP A 3 4.56 9.34 28.98
CA ASP A 3 4.91 10.28 27.92
C ASP A 3 3.76 11.28 27.76
N ASN A 4 4.10 12.52 27.45
CA ASN A 4 3.12 13.53 27.06
C ASN A 4 3.18 13.68 25.54
N PHE A 5 2.17 13.14 24.82
CA PHE A 5 2.06 13.20 23.39
C PHE A 5 1.40 14.51 22.88
N ASP A 6 0.82 15.33 23.75
CA ASP A 6 0.14 16.59 23.39
C ASP A 6 1.00 17.51 22.50
N SER A 7 2.33 17.48 22.66
CA SER A 7 3.26 18.32 21.87
C SER A 7 3.47 17.85 20.41
N TYR A 8 3.09 16.61 20.07
CA TYR A 8 3.26 16.04 18.74
C TYR A 8 2.00 16.20 17.88
N VAL A 9 0.81 16.14 18.49
CA VAL A 9 -0.49 16.16 17.82
C VAL A 9 -0.67 17.36 16.88
N PRO A 10 -0.39 18.62 17.28
CA PRO A 10 -0.59 19.77 16.38
C PRO A 10 0.23 19.69 15.10
N GLU A 11 1.47 19.19 15.19
CA GLU A 11 2.33 19.02 14.03
C GLU A 11 1.86 17.87 13.11
N MET A 12 1.39 16.76 13.70
CA MET A 12 0.81 15.64 12.93
C MET A 12 -0.44 16.09 12.20
N VAL A 13 -1.36 16.79 12.85
CA VAL A 13 -2.59 17.34 12.24
C VAL A 13 -2.25 18.29 11.08
N ALA A 14 -1.34 19.24 11.30
CA ALA A 14 -0.93 20.17 10.24
C ALA A 14 -0.27 19.44 9.05
N THR A 15 0.50 18.40 9.33
CA THR A 15 1.18 17.57 8.33
C THR A 15 0.18 16.75 7.54
N ARG A 16 -0.75 16.06 8.22
CA ARG A 16 -1.83 15.27 7.58
C ARG A 16 -2.65 16.15 6.64
N ARG A 17 -3.09 17.30 7.09
CA ARG A 17 -3.91 18.24 6.31
C ARG A 17 -3.19 18.79 5.09
N LYS A 18 -1.86 18.98 5.18
CA LYS A 18 -1.05 19.32 4.01
C LYS A 18 -1.04 18.21 2.96
N PHE A 19 -0.84 16.95 3.37
CA PHE A 19 -0.88 15.81 2.46
C PHE A 19 -2.28 15.60 1.90
N HIS A 20 -3.32 15.70 2.73
CA HIS A 20 -4.72 15.56 2.31
C HIS A 20 -5.11 16.55 1.21
N ALA A 21 -4.68 17.81 1.34
CA ALA A 21 -4.94 18.85 0.35
C ALA A 21 -4.18 18.65 -0.98
N ARG A 22 -3.11 17.85 -0.98
CA ARG A 22 -2.25 17.60 -2.13
C ARG A 22 -1.96 16.10 -2.30
N PRO A 23 -3.02 15.29 -2.54
CA PRO A 23 -2.89 13.84 -2.65
C PRO A 23 -2.19 13.44 -3.94
N GLU A 24 -1.35 12.42 -3.87
CA GLU A 24 -0.60 11.87 -5.00
C GLU A 24 -0.90 10.37 -5.16
N LEU A 25 -1.17 9.92 -6.38
CA LEU A 25 -1.45 8.51 -6.68
C LEU A 25 -0.19 7.65 -6.54
N GLY A 26 -0.37 6.33 -6.42
CA GLY A 26 0.74 5.40 -6.35
C GLY A 26 1.75 5.56 -7.48
N TRP A 27 3.04 5.52 -7.15
CA TRP A 27 4.22 5.83 -7.98
C TRP A 27 4.34 7.30 -8.40
N THR A 28 3.47 8.19 -7.90
CA THR A 28 3.53 9.62 -8.22
C THR A 28 3.76 10.51 -6.98
N GLU A 29 4.04 9.93 -5.81
CA GLU A 29 4.14 10.58 -4.50
C GLU A 29 5.46 11.37 -4.32
N PHE A 30 5.83 12.21 -5.32
CA PHE A 30 7.11 12.94 -5.31
C PHE A 30 7.15 14.06 -4.29
N GLU A 31 6.07 14.85 -4.13
CA GLU A 31 6.00 15.92 -3.15
C GLU A 31 5.96 15.35 -1.72
N THR A 32 5.16 14.28 -1.51
CA THR A 32 5.05 13.57 -0.25
C THR A 32 6.41 12.96 0.15
N THR A 33 7.05 12.22 -0.76
CA THR A 33 8.37 11.62 -0.54
C THR A 33 9.44 12.68 -0.24
N ALA A 34 9.47 13.78 -1.00
CA ALA A 34 10.41 14.89 -0.76
C ALA A 34 10.21 15.53 0.62
N THR A 35 8.94 15.68 1.06
CA THR A 35 8.61 16.20 2.38
C THR A 35 9.12 15.23 3.48
N VAL A 36 8.88 13.94 3.32
CA VAL A 36 9.35 12.89 4.25
C VAL A 36 10.88 12.91 4.36
N ILE A 37 11.60 12.85 3.23
CA ILE A 37 13.07 12.89 3.19
C ILE A 37 13.60 14.12 3.91
N THR A 38 13.07 15.30 3.60
CA THR A 38 13.51 16.57 4.17
C THR A 38 13.31 16.59 5.69
N ARG A 39 12.16 16.15 6.18
CA ARG A 39 11.86 16.11 7.63
C ARG A 39 12.72 15.10 8.37
N LEU A 40 12.88 13.90 7.83
CA LEU A 40 13.74 12.88 8.45
C LEU A 40 15.20 13.33 8.53
N ARG A 41 15.74 13.97 7.48
CA ARG A 41 17.08 14.56 7.49
C ARG A 41 17.23 15.68 8.51
N ALA A 42 16.22 16.55 8.60
CA ALA A 42 16.21 17.63 9.62
C ALA A 42 16.20 17.09 11.05
N LEU A 43 15.58 15.93 11.29
CA LEU A 43 15.61 15.22 12.57
C LEU A 43 16.93 14.47 12.83
N GLY A 44 17.81 14.32 11.82
CA GLY A 44 19.11 13.64 11.95
C GLY A 44 19.10 12.17 11.58
N TYR A 45 18.09 11.68 10.88
CA TYR A 45 18.07 10.32 10.32
C TYR A 45 19.04 10.20 9.12
N GLN A 46 19.65 9.02 8.97
CA GLN A 46 20.15 8.60 7.67
C GLN A 46 18.94 8.24 6.80
N VAL A 47 18.86 8.78 5.59
CA VAL A 47 17.70 8.56 4.71
C VAL A 47 18.15 7.93 3.40
N LEU A 48 17.53 6.81 3.05
CA LEU A 48 17.67 6.12 1.78
C LEU A 48 16.43 6.40 0.92
N CYS A 49 16.60 6.59 -0.39
CA CYS A 49 15.50 6.80 -1.34
C CYS A 49 15.87 6.31 -2.76
N GLY A 50 14.94 6.42 -3.70
CA GLY A 50 15.17 6.01 -5.07
C GLY A 50 15.49 4.51 -5.19
N THR A 51 16.45 4.18 -6.05
CA THR A 51 16.87 2.77 -6.27
C THR A 51 17.57 2.11 -5.07
N GLN A 52 17.87 2.85 -4.02
CA GLN A 52 18.36 2.28 -2.77
C GLN A 52 17.24 1.57 -1.99
N VAL A 53 15.98 1.94 -2.21
CA VAL A 53 14.82 1.41 -1.51
C VAL A 53 13.77 0.78 -2.42
N VAL A 54 13.88 0.99 -3.73
CA VAL A 54 12.99 0.42 -4.75
C VAL A 54 13.83 -0.27 -5.81
N LYS A 55 13.59 -1.57 -6.04
CA LYS A 55 14.24 -2.33 -7.11
C LYS A 55 13.46 -2.16 -8.42
N PRO A 56 14.02 -1.49 -9.46
CA PRO A 56 13.29 -1.16 -10.69
C PRO A 56 12.67 -2.36 -11.39
N GLU A 57 13.36 -3.50 -11.40
CA GLU A 57 12.92 -4.72 -12.10
C GLU A 57 11.73 -5.41 -11.41
N ALA A 58 11.46 -5.05 -10.16
CA ALA A 58 10.34 -5.59 -9.36
C ALA A 58 9.14 -4.63 -9.28
N VAL A 59 9.21 -3.45 -9.91
CA VAL A 59 8.13 -2.45 -9.90
C VAL A 59 6.92 -2.96 -10.67
N LEU A 60 5.75 -2.84 -10.06
CA LEU A 60 4.46 -3.29 -10.59
C LEU A 60 3.55 -2.09 -10.89
N GLY A 61 2.78 -2.19 -11.98
CA GLY A 61 1.66 -1.28 -12.29
C GLY A 61 2.02 0.21 -12.38
N ARG A 62 3.26 0.57 -12.76
CA ARG A 62 3.73 1.94 -12.90
C ARG A 62 3.45 2.49 -14.30
N ASP A 63 2.91 3.70 -14.37
CA ASP A 63 2.69 4.45 -15.62
C ASP A 63 3.70 5.59 -15.74
N GLU A 64 4.61 5.48 -16.72
CA GLU A 64 5.69 6.46 -16.94
C GLU A 64 5.18 7.85 -17.32
N LYS A 65 3.98 7.95 -17.93
CA LYS A 65 3.40 9.26 -18.28
C LYS A 65 2.88 9.98 -17.02
N LEU A 66 2.25 9.24 -16.12
CA LEU A 66 1.81 9.78 -14.83
C LEU A 66 3.01 10.20 -13.99
N VAL A 67 4.05 9.38 -13.95
CA VAL A 67 5.30 9.68 -13.23
C VAL A 67 5.95 10.97 -13.77
N ALA A 68 6.09 11.11 -15.09
CA ALA A 68 6.67 12.32 -15.69
C ALA A 68 5.86 13.57 -15.35
N ALA A 69 4.52 13.49 -15.40
CA ALA A 69 3.65 14.61 -15.04
C ALA A 69 3.75 14.96 -13.54
N ALA A 70 3.88 13.97 -12.67
CA ALA A 70 4.02 14.16 -11.22
C ALA A 70 5.36 14.81 -10.85
N ILE A 71 6.45 14.45 -11.53
CA ILE A 71 7.75 15.11 -11.35
C ILE A 71 7.65 16.60 -11.65
N GLU A 72 7.00 16.99 -12.75
CA GLU A 72 6.81 18.41 -13.10
C GLU A 72 5.86 19.12 -12.10
N CYS A 73 4.85 18.41 -11.57
CA CYS A 73 4.01 18.93 -10.51
C CYS A 73 4.81 19.20 -9.22
N ALA A 74 5.67 18.26 -8.81
CA ALA A 74 6.52 18.39 -7.63
C ALA A 74 7.52 19.55 -7.77
N LYS A 75 8.14 19.74 -8.95
CA LYS A 75 8.97 20.92 -9.24
C LYS A 75 8.18 22.22 -9.06
N SER A 76 6.97 22.27 -9.60
CA SER A 76 6.09 23.44 -9.48
C SER A 76 5.68 23.73 -8.03
N ALA A 77 5.65 22.70 -7.18
CA ALA A 77 5.42 22.80 -5.74
C ALA A 77 6.69 23.17 -4.94
N GLY A 78 7.84 23.31 -5.61
CA GLY A 78 9.10 23.77 -4.99
C GLY A 78 10.03 22.64 -4.53
N VAL A 79 9.79 21.39 -4.94
CA VAL A 79 10.77 20.31 -4.74
C VAL A 79 11.98 20.57 -5.62
N SER A 80 13.20 20.55 -5.02
CA SER A 80 14.43 20.87 -5.75
C SER A 80 14.80 19.79 -6.77
N ASP A 81 15.42 20.22 -7.87
CA ASP A 81 15.90 19.29 -8.91
C ASP A 81 16.95 18.31 -8.36
N ASP A 82 17.78 18.72 -7.39
CA ASP A 82 18.75 17.84 -6.74
C ASP A 82 18.07 16.69 -6.01
N LEU A 83 16.99 16.97 -5.26
CA LEU A 83 16.25 15.95 -4.53
C LEU A 83 15.48 15.01 -5.49
N LEU A 84 14.86 15.56 -6.53
CA LEU A 84 14.21 14.75 -7.58
C LEU A 84 15.20 13.86 -8.32
N SER A 85 16.41 14.37 -8.57
CA SER A 85 17.50 13.60 -9.18
C SER A 85 17.98 12.47 -8.26
N GLU A 86 18.07 12.71 -6.93
CA GLU A 86 18.41 11.70 -5.94
C GLU A 86 17.33 10.59 -5.85
N MET A 87 16.06 10.96 -5.94
CA MET A 87 14.95 10.00 -5.99
C MET A 87 14.98 9.15 -7.28
N GLY A 88 15.65 9.62 -8.35
CA GLY A 88 15.88 8.84 -9.57
C GLY A 88 14.61 8.34 -10.25
N GLY A 89 13.49 9.07 -10.10
CA GLY A 89 12.18 8.71 -10.65
C GLY A 89 11.38 7.70 -9.81
N TYR A 90 11.85 7.32 -8.62
CA TYR A 90 11.12 6.42 -7.71
C TYR A 90 10.75 7.13 -6.41
N THR A 91 9.53 6.91 -5.96
CA THR A 91 8.97 7.42 -4.71
C THR A 91 9.18 6.41 -3.57
N GLY A 92 9.03 6.87 -2.33
CA GLY A 92 9.33 6.10 -1.13
C GLY A 92 10.67 6.44 -0.49
N ALA A 93 10.75 6.27 0.82
CA ALA A 93 11.96 6.55 1.60
C ALA A 93 12.07 5.63 2.82
N VAL A 94 13.30 5.41 3.27
CA VAL A 94 13.59 4.71 4.53
C VAL A 94 14.47 5.59 5.41
N GLY A 95 13.94 5.99 6.56
CA GLY A 95 14.71 6.67 7.61
C GLY A 95 15.33 5.67 8.56
N ILE A 96 16.65 5.78 8.80
CA ILE A 96 17.38 4.89 9.70
C ILE A 96 17.89 5.67 10.89
N LEU A 97 17.48 5.27 12.08
CA LEU A 97 17.99 5.74 13.36
C LEU A 97 18.85 4.63 13.98
N ASP A 98 20.15 4.87 14.09
CA ASP A 98 21.06 4.02 14.87
C ASP A 98 21.28 4.67 16.24
N THR A 99 20.91 3.96 17.31
CA THR A 99 21.12 4.46 18.69
C THR A 99 22.58 4.43 19.13
N GLY A 100 23.45 3.74 18.38
CA GLY A 100 24.85 3.50 18.75
C GLY A 100 25.01 2.44 19.86
N ARG A 101 23.94 1.79 20.29
CA ARG A 101 23.93 0.76 21.33
C ARG A 101 23.50 -0.59 20.75
N PRO A 102 24.11 -1.70 21.18
CA PRO A 102 23.69 -3.03 20.73
C PRO A 102 22.22 -3.30 21.04
N GLY A 103 21.50 -3.88 20.09
CA GLY A 103 20.07 -4.22 20.21
C GLY A 103 19.52 -4.68 18.87
N PRO A 104 18.24 -5.07 18.81
CA PRO A 104 17.61 -5.53 17.57
C PRO A 104 17.34 -4.37 16.59
N THR A 105 17.07 -4.73 15.35
CA THR A 105 16.56 -3.82 14.33
C THR A 105 15.02 -3.88 14.31
N LEU A 106 14.39 -2.75 14.62
CA LEU A 106 12.95 -2.57 14.56
C LEU A 106 12.56 -1.81 13.28
N ALA A 107 11.54 -2.25 12.57
CA ALA A 107 10.98 -1.52 11.44
C ALA A 107 9.51 -1.18 11.65
N PHE A 108 9.13 0.04 11.26
CA PHE A 108 7.76 0.51 11.15
C PHE A 108 7.46 0.89 9.70
N ARG A 109 6.26 0.58 9.21
CA ARG A 109 5.83 0.92 7.84
C ARG A 109 4.64 1.88 7.86
N PHE A 110 4.72 2.87 6.99
CA PHE A 110 3.70 3.88 6.72
C PHE A 110 3.56 4.03 5.20
N ASP A 111 2.37 3.81 4.66
CA ASP A 111 2.09 4.06 3.25
C ASP A 111 1.77 5.53 2.99
N MET A 112 1.81 5.95 1.71
CA MET A 112 1.79 7.38 1.38
C MET A 112 0.82 7.76 0.25
N ASP A 113 0.35 6.81 -0.54
CA ASP A 113 -0.37 7.09 -1.77
C ASP A 113 -1.86 7.36 -1.57
N ALA A 114 -2.46 8.01 -2.55
CA ALA A 114 -3.87 8.37 -2.62
C ALA A 114 -4.62 7.58 -3.71
N LEU A 115 -5.93 7.77 -3.78
CA LEU A 115 -6.85 7.08 -4.67
C LEU A 115 -7.42 8.01 -5.77
N PRO A 116 -7.74 7.45 -6.96
CA PRO A 116 -8.40 8.21 -8.04
C PRO A 116 -9.90 8.39 -7.76
N ILE A 117 -10.22 9.12 -6.68
CA ILE A 117 -11.59 9.38 -6.20
C ILE A 117 -11.78 10.89 -6.12
N GLN A 118 -12.94 11.38 -6.62
CA GLN A 118 -13.32 12.78 -6.44
C GLN A 118 -13.84 13.00 -5.02
N GLU A 119 -13.08 13.76 -4.23
CA GLU A 119 -13.47 14.12 -2.87
C GLU A 119 -14.73 15.00 -2.84
N LEU A 120 -15.57 14.78 -1.83
CA LEU A 120 -16.74 15.61 -1.56
C LEU A 120 -16.30 17.02 -1.13
N GLN A 121 -16.79 18.04 -1.84
CA GLN A 121 -16.41 19.45 -1.62
C GLN A 121 -17.49 20.25 -0.86
N ASP A 122 -18.49 19.58 -0.26
CA ASP A 122 -19.57 20.24 0.45
C ASP A 122 -19.18 20.50 1.93
N PRO A 123 -18.96 21.79 2.34
CA PRO A 123 -18.57 22.13 3.69
C PRO A 123 -19.68 21.90 4.74
N ALA A 124 -20.91 21.63 4.32
CA ALA A 124 -22.00 21.34 5.26
C ALA A 124 -21.92 19.92 5.85
N VAL A 125 -21.28 18.99 5.15
CA VAL A 125 -21.28 17.55 5.51
C VAL A 125 -19.90 16.91 5.51
N HIS A 126 -18.85 17.60 5.03
CA HIS A 126 -17.50 17.07 4.93
C HIS A 126 -16.50 17.97 5.65
N LEU A 127 -15.84 17.45 6.69
CA LEU A 127 -14.92 18.20 7.55
C LEU A 127 -13.72 18.79 6.78
N PRO A 128 -13.02 18.06 5.89
CA PRO A 128 -11.94 18.62 5.10
C PRO A 128 -12.35 19.84 4.27
N ALA A 129 -13.52 19.79 3.64
CA ALA A 129 -14.07 20.93 2.89
C ALA A 129 -14.43 22.10 3.81
N LYS A 130 -15.01 21.83 4.98
CA LYS A 130 -15.39 22.85 5.96
C LYS A 130 -14.19 23.59 6.53
N GLU A 131 -13.09 22.88 6.80
CA GLU A 131 -11.88 23.43 7.41
C GLU A 131 -10.82 23.81 6.37
N GLY A 132 -11.12 23.70 5.07
CA GLY A 132 -10.30 24.23 3.98
C GLY A 132 -9.06 23.41 3.66
N PHE A 133 -9.05 22.10 3.96
CA PHE A 133 -7.95 21.21 3.61
C PHE A 133 -8.36 20.04 2.70
N ALA A 134 -9.58 20.05 2.14
CA ALA A 134 -9.98 19.08 1.13
C ALA A 134 -9.03 19.11 -0.09
N SER A 135 -8.97 18.00 -0.82
CA SER A 135 -8.10 17.85 -2.00
C SER A 135 -8.27 19.00 -3.00
N THR A 136 -7.14 19.56 -3.39
CA THR A 136 -7.06 20.57 -4.46
C THR A 136 -6.90 19.94 -5.85
N PHE A 137 -6.70 18.62 -5.92
CA PHE A 137 -6.58 17.86 -7.17
C PHE A 137 -7.91 17.22 -7.55
N LYS A 138 -8.39 17.56 -8.75
CA LYS A 138 -9.64 16.98 -9.25
C LYS A 138 -9.48 15.48 -9.47
N GLY A 139 -10.40 14.70 -8.87
CA GLY A 139 -10.45 13.25 -9.05
C GLY A 139 -9.39 12.47 -8.29
N VAL A 140 -8.70 13.09 -7.31
CA VAL A 140 -7.72 12.41 -6.44
C VAL A 140 -7.97 12.82 -4.99
N MET A 141 -8.00 11.85 -4.06
CA MET A 141 -8.09 12.12 -2.63
C MET A 141 -7.44 11.01 -1.80
N HIS A 142 -7.05 11.33 -0.57
CA HIS A 142 -6.72 10.33 0.45
C HIS A 142 -8.02 9.74 1.05
N ALA A 143 -8.53 8.68 0.41
CA ALA A 143 -9.76 8.00 0.83
C ALA A 143 -9.50 6.67 1.58
N CYS A 144 -8.24 6.44 1.99
CA CYS A 144 -7.82 5.28 2.79
C CYS A 144 -7.08 5.66 4.08
N GLY A 145 -6.68 6.93 4.23
CA GLY A 145 -6.01 7.42 5.45
C GLY A 145 -4.49 7.39 5.41
N HIS A 146 -3.87 7.18 4.24
CA HIS A 146 -2.40 7.13 4.10
C HIS A 146 -1.72 8.48 4.40
N ASP A 147 -2.43 9.60 4.24
CA ASP A 147 -2.02 10.91 4.74
C ASP A 147 -1.87 10.94 6.26
N ALA A 148 -2.78 10.26 6.98
CA ALA A 148 -2.69 10.07 8.42
C ALA A 148 -1.55 9.14 8.80
N HIS A 149 -1.37 8.01 8.08
CA HIS A 149 -0.24 7.09 8.32
C HIS A 149 1.10 7.81 8.14
N THR A 150 1.28 8.57 7.06
CA THR A 150 2.50 9.36 6.82
C THR A 150 2.73 10.40 7.92
N ALA A 151 1.67 11.09 8.37
CA ALA A 151 1.76 12.08 9.45
C ALA A 151 2.12 11.44 10.79
N VAL A 152 1.50 10.31 11.14
CA VAL A 152 1.85 9.52 12.34
C VAL A 152 3.29 9.02 12.24
N GLY A 153 3.74 8.53 11.08
CA GLY A 153 5.11 8.08 10.86
C GLY A 153 6.15 9.19 11.11
N LEU A 154 5.86 10.42 10.70
CA LEU A 154 6.71 11.58 11.00
C LEU A 154 6.63 11.99 12.49
N GLY A 155 5.48 11.83 13.14
CA GLY A 155 5.32 11.98 14.59
C GLY A 155 6.16 10.95 15.35
N VAL A 156 6.11 9.68 14.94
CA VAL A 156 6.96 8.60 15.47
C VAL A 156 8.44 8.90 15.26
N ALA A 157 8.82 9.43 14.09
CA ALA A 157 10.21 9.82 13.82
C ALA A 157 10.71 10.87 14.80
N ARG A 158 9.91 11.91 15.10
CA ARG A 158 10.26 12.92 16.09
C ARG A 158 10.34 12.31 17.48
N TRP A 159 9.34 11.52 17.89
CA TRP A 159 9.31 10.89 19.22
C TRP A 159 10.54 9.99 19.44
N LEU A 160 10.92 9.17 18.46
CA LEU A 160 12.11 8.31 18.54
C LEU A 160 13.40 9.10 18.72
N MET A 161 13.54 10.28 18.10
CA MET A 161 14.69 11.14 18.28
C MET A 161 14.72 11.77 19.67
N ASP A 162 13.57 12.24 20.18
CA ASP A 162 13.43 12.83 21.50
C ASP A 162 13.75 11.82 22.62
N HIS A 163 13.52 10.50 22.37
CA HIS A 163 13.74 9.39 23.31
C HIS A 163 14.93 8.49 22.95
N LYS A 164 15.76 8.90 21.99
CA LYS A 164 16.88 8.08 21.47
C LYS A 164 17.76 7.51 22.56
N ASP A 165 18.00 8.27 23.63
CA ASP A 165 18.86 7.85 24.73
C ASP A 165 18.25 6.77 25.62
N GLU A 166 16.96 6.54 25.53
CA GLU A 166 16.22 5.49 26.24
C GLU A 166 16.19 4.15 25.46
N LEU A 167 16.62 4.16 24.19
CA LEU A 167 16.47 3.06 23.27
C LEU A 167 17.84 2.40 22.96
N THR A 168 17.78 1.15 22.47
CA THR A 168 18.92 0.33 21.98
C THR A 168 18.67 -0.10 20.53
N GLY A 169 19.68 -0.64 19.85
CA GLY A 169 19.52 -1.17 18.49
C GLY A 169 19.29 -0.09 17.43
N LYS A 170 18.55 -0.46 16.39
CA LYS A 170 18.25 0.38 15.23
C LYS A 170 16.76 0.47 14.98
N VAL A 171 16.31 1.59 14.38
CA VAL A 171 14.94 1.73 13.88
C VAL A 171 14.99 2.08 12.39
N LYS A 172 14.18 1.39 11.59
CA LYS A 172 13.88 1.73 10.20
C LYS A 172 12.43 2.23 10.10
N LEU A 173 12.25 3.43 9.58
CA LEU A 173 10.95 4.00 9.27
C LEU A 173 10.76 3.90 7.76
N ILE A 174 9.90 3.00 7.31
CA ILE A 174 9.64 2.71 5.91
C ILE A 174 8.41 3.50 5.48
N PHE A 175 8.63 4.53 4.66
CA PHE A 175 7.56 5.29 4.02
C PHE A 175 7.35 4.70 2.63
N GLN A 176 6.33 3.86 2.53
CA GLN A 176 6.07 3.03 1.36
C GLN A 176 5.20 3.75 0.33
N PRO A 177 5.60 3.80 -0.96
CA PRO A 177 4.75 4.27 -2.05
C PRO A 177 3.78 3.17 -2.52
N SER A 178 2.73 3.56 -3.22
CA SER A 178 1.90 2.68 -4.06
C SER A 178 1.37 1.43 -3.35
N GLU A 179 0.80 1.60 -2.15
CA GLU A 179 0.04 0.53 -1.48
C GLU A 179 -1.22 0.20 -2.27
N GLU A 180 -1.95 1.23 -2.71
CA GLU A 180 -3.16 1.10 -3.50
C GLU A 180 -2.90 0.34 -4.81
N GLY A 181 -3.59 -0.76 -4.94
CA GLY A 181 -3.30 -1.70 -6.01
C GLY A 181 -2.27 -2.78 -5.66
N THR A 182 -1.73 -2.78 -4.42
CA THR A 182 -0.78 -3.76 -3.88
C THR A 182 0.53 -3.83 -4.67
N ARG A 183 1.30 -2.71 -4.75
CA ARG A 183 2.41 -2.55 -5.71
C ARG A 183 3.76 -2.20 -5.09
N GLY A 184 3.78 -1.52 -3.92
CA GLY A 184 4.98 -0.85 -3.40
C GLY A 184 5.88 -1.75 -2.57
N SER A 185 5.33 -2.69 -1.82
CA SER A 185 6.10 -3.51 -0.89
C SER A 185 7.02 -4.54 -1.58
N SER A 186 6.58 -5.16 -2.69
CA SER A 186 7.38 -6.11 -3.47
C SER A 186 8.72 -5.51 -3.93
N PRO A 187 8.77 -4.36 -4.63
CA PRO A 187 10.03 -3.77 -5.06
C PRO A 187 10.89 -3.24 -3.90
N MET A 188 10.30 -2.80 -2.78
CA MET A 188 11.05 -2.42 -1.58
C MET A 188 11.65 -3.65 -0.88
N THR A 189 10.91 -4.75 -0.79
CA THR A 189 11.44 -6.03 -0.28
C THR A 189 12.57 -6.55 -1.17
N ALA A 190 12.40 -6.49 -2.49
CA ALA A 190 13.43 -6.90 -3.44
C ALA A 190 14.70 -6.01 -3.41
N ALA A 191 14.58 -4.78 -2.91
CA ALA A 191 15.72 -3.89 -2.65
C ALA A 191 16.43 -4.18 -1.31
N GLY A 192 15.93 -5.15 -0.50
CA GLY A 192 16.55 -5.56 0.77
C GLY A 192 16.19 -4.65 1.94
N VAL A 193 15.12 -3.86 1.85
CA VAL A 193 14.75 -2.88 2.89
C VAL A 193 14.55 -3.55 4.27
N VAL A 194 14.09 -4.80 4.29
CA VAL A 194 13.78 -5.54 5.52
C VAL A 194 14.72 -6.72 5.81
N ASP A 195 15.83 -6.90 5.08
CA ASP A 195 16.69 -8.08 5.19
C ASP A 195 17.38 -8.22 6.57
N ASP A 196 17.62 -7.11 7.27
CA ASP A 196 18.25 -7.05 8.60
C ASP A 196 17.27 -6.69 9.72
N VAL A 197 15.95 -6.85 9.49
CA VAL A 197 14.90 -6.49 10.44
C VAL A 197 14.54 -7.66 11.34
N ASP A 198 14.70 -7.50 12.66
CA ASP A 198 14.33 -8.51 13.66
C ASP A 198 12.85 -8.39 14.08
N TRP A 199 12.31 -7.17 14.07
CA TRP A 199 10.93 -6.86 14.46
C TRP A 199 10.29 -5.90 13.46
N PHE A 200 9.15 -6.27 12.92
CA PHE A 200 8.41 -5.46 11.93
C PHE A 200 6.97 -5.22 12.36
N PHE A 201 6.53 -3.98 12.27
CA PHE A 201 5.14 -3.62 12.55
C PHE A 201 4.61 -2.67 11.48
N GLY A 202 3.43 -3.02 10.94
CA GLY A 202 2.59 -2.13 10.14
C GLY A 202 1.33 -1.78 10.91
N GLY A 203 0.70 -0.68 10.54
CA GLY A 203 -0.59 -0.28 11.10
C GLY A 203 -1.46 0.43 10.08
N HIS A 204 -2.78 0.33 10.26
CA HIS A 204 -3.75 1.02 9.41
C HIS A 204 -4.83 1.70 10.25
N ILE A 205 -5.24 2.91 9.86
CA ILE A 205 -6.30 3.65 10.55
C ILE A 205 -7.69 3.19 10.07
N GLY A 206 -8.64 3.10 10.99
CA GLY A 206 -10.04 2.77 10.69
C GLY A 206 -10.28 1.26 10.50
N THR A 207 -10.92 0.87 9.41
CA THR A 207 -11.40 -0.49 9.10
C THR A 207 -12.37 -1.02 10.17
N GLU A 208 -11.99 -2.01 10.97
CA GLU A 208 -12.83 -2.66 12.00
C GLU A 208 -12.72 -1.98 13.38
N CYS A 209 -11.98 -0.86 13.47
CA CYS A 209 -11.75 -0.14 14.73
C CYS A 209 -12.40 1.24 14.73
N HIS A 210 -13.16 1.54 15.77
CA HIS A 210 -13.69 2.85 16.07
C HIS A 210 -12.68 3.70 16.84
N SER A 211 -12.94 5.00 16.98
CA SER A 211 -12.08 5.90 17.76
C SER A 211 -11.76 5.33 19.15
N HIS A 212 -10.50 5.42 19.57
CA HIS A 212 -9.96 4.85 20.81
C HIS A 212 -9.90 3.32 20.90
N GLU A 213 -10.09 2.61 19.78
CA GLU A 213 -9.92 1.16 19.71
C GLU A 213 -8.62 0.81 18.97
N VAL A 214 -8.01 -0.31 19.38
CA VAL A 214 -6.88 -0.92 18.68
C VAL A 214 -7.18 -2.38 18.41
N GLY A 215 -6.98 -2.80 17.16
CA GLY A 215 -7.18 -4.18 16.72
C GLY A 215 -5.85 -4.88 16.46
N VAL A 216 -5.62 -6.01 17.11
CA VAL A 216 -4.46 -6.87 16.83
C VAL A 216 -4.83 -7.84 15.72
N CYS A 217 -4.20 -7.72 14.55
CA CYS A 217 -4.52 -8.55 13.40
C CYS A 217 -3.90 -9.94 13.50
N HIS A 218 -4.74 -10.96 13.32
CA HIS A 218 -4.31 -12.32 13.00
C HIS A 218 -4.02 -12.47 11.49
N ASP A 219 -3.99 -13.67 10.95
CA ASP A 219 -3.76 -13.92 9.52
C ASP A 219 -5.03 -13.59 8.70
N VAL A 220 -5.38 -12.31 8.61
CA VAL A 220 -6.70 -11.83 8.17
C VAL A 220 -6.74 -11.23 6.76
N PHE A 221 -5.60 -10.88 6.16
CA PHE A 221 -5.58 -10.29 4.82
C PHE A 221 -5.62 -11.34 3.73
N LEU A 222 -6.39 -11.05 2.66
CA LEU A 222 -6.47 -11.91 1.49
C LEU A 222 -5.22 -11.76 0.63
N ALA A 223 -4.59 -12.88 0.26
CA ALA A 223 -3.61 -12.88 -0.80
C ALA A 223 -4.28 -12.49 -2.14
N THR A 224 -3.58 -11.75 -2.97
CA THR A 224 -4.08 -11.32 -4.30
C THR A 224 -2.97 -11.25 -5.32
N VAL A 225 -3.32 -11.51 -6.58
CA VAL A 225 -2.53 -11.14 -7.76
C VAL A 225 -3.44 -10.38 -8.72
N LYS A 226 -3.06 -9.15 -9.05
CA LYS A 226 -3.70 -8.29 -10.04
C LYS A 226 -2.91 -8.36 -11.33
N PHE A 227 -3.58 -8.51 -12.48
CA PHE A 227 -2.91 -8.69 -13.75
C PHE A 227 -3.71 -8.18 -14.93
N ASP A 228 -2.96 -7.69 -15.91
CA ASP A 228 -3.49 -7.27 -17.22
C ASP A 228 -3.19 -8.32 -18.27
N VAL A 229 -4.09 -8.46 -19.24
CA VAL A 229 -3.96 -9.36 -20.37
C VAL A 229 -4.20 -8.61 -21.66
N ASP A 230 -3.19 -8.56 -22.51
CA ASP A 230 -3.25 -7.99 -23.86
C ASP A 230 -3.19 -9.08 -24.90
N PHE A 231 -4.26 -9.22 -25.70
CA PHE A 231 -4.32 -10.13 -26.84
C PHE A 231 -4.07 -9.33 -28.13
N THR A 232 -3.20 -9.87 -28.99
CA THR A 232 -2.89 -9.29 -30.31
C THR A 232 -3.15 -10.31 -31.41
N GLY A 233 -4.11 -10.03 -32.26
CA GLY A 233 -4.53 -10.85 -33.38
C GLY A 233 -4.22 -10.20 -34.73
N LEU A 234 -5.10 -10.43 -35.72
CA LEU A 234 -4.96 -9.90 -37.06
C LEU A 234 -6.31 -9.37 -37.58
N GLU A 235 -6.31 -8.15 -38.06
CA GLU A 235 -7.49 -7.55 -38.68
C GLU A 235 -7.81 -8.18 -40.04
N SER A 236 -9.10 -8.26 -40.36
CA SER A 236 -9.60 -8.61 -41.68
C SER A 236 -10.99 -8.03 -41.91
N HIS A 237 -11.43 -7.99 -43.18
CA HIS A 237 -12.79 -7.63 -43.48
C HIS A 237 -13.73 -8.79 -43.14
N ALA A 238 -14.54 -8.65 -42.09
CA ALA A 238 -15.36 -9.72 -41.53
C ALA A 238 -16.33 -10.39 -42.55
N GLY A 239 -16.77 -9.66 -43.57
CA GLY A 239 -17.66 -10.22 -44.60
C GLY A 239 -16.97 -10.69 -45.86
N ALA A 240 -15.79 -10.15 -46.21
CA ALA A 240 -15.12 -10.44 -47.49
C ALA A 240 -13.96 -11.44 -47.36
N ALA A 241 -13.29 -11.47 -46.21
CA ALA A 241 -12.12 -12.33 -45.96
C ALA A 241 -12.01 -12.73 -44.48
N PRO A 242 -13.06 -13.30 -43.86
CA PRO A 242 -13.04 -13.63 -42.43
C PRO A 242 -11.96 -14.61 -42.03
N GLU A 243 -11.58 -15.53 -42.93
CA GLU A 243 -10.55 -16.56 -42.73
C GLU A 243 -9.12 -15.97 -42.58
N LYS A 244 -8.91 -14.73 -43.01
CA LYS A 244 -7.62 -14.05 -42.90
C LYS A 244 -7.41 -13.38 -41.53
N GLY A 245 -8.49 -13.19 -40.77
CA GLY A 245 -8.44 -12.57 -39.47
C GLY A 245 -8.13 -13.54 -38.32
N ARG A 246 -7.60 -13.01 -37.24
CA ARG A 246 -7.46 -13.68 -35.93
C ARG A 246 -8.04 -12.79 -34.86
N SER A 247 -9.16 -13.22 -34.23
CA SER A 247 -9.93 -12.37 -33.33
C SER A 247 -9.37 -12.36 -31.91
N ALA A 248 -8.74 -11.27 -31.51
CA ALA A 248 -8.36 -11.01 -30.14
C ALA A 248 -9.58 -10.89 -29.19
N LEU A 249 -10.71 -10.35 -29.68
CA LEU A 249 -11.97 -10.28 -28.92
C LEU A 249 -12.47 -11.68 -28.52
N LEU A 250 -12.45 -12.64 -29.45
CA LEU A 250 -12.91 -14.00 -29.13
C LEU A 250 -11.95 -14.69 -28.16
N ALA A 251 -10.63 -14.44 -28.26
CA ALA A 251 -9.67 -14.95 -27.28
C ALA A 251 -9.97 -14.39 -25.89
N ALA A 252 -10.16 -13.08 -25.76
CA ALA A 252 -10.48 -12.43 -24.49
C ALA A 252 -11.83 -12.89 -23.92
N ALA A 253 -12.87 -13.01 -24.73
CA ALA A 253 -14.17 -13.50 -24.31
C ALA A 253 -14.12 -14.95 -23.77
N ASN A 254 -13.41 -15.85 -24.49
CA ASN A 254 -13.19 -17.23 -24.02
C ASN A 254 -12.36 -17.23 -22.72
N ALA A 255 -11.29 -16.43 -22.64
CA ALA A 255 -10.50 -16.30 -21.42
C ALA A 255 -11.37 -15.86 -20.25
N ALA A 256 -12.22 -14.84 -20.38
CA ALA A 256 -13.10 -14.34 -19.33
C ALA A 256 -14.06 -15.42 -18.80
N VAL A 257 -14.67 -16.21 -19.70
CA VAL A 257 -15.54 -17.33 -19.30
C VAL A 257 -14.76 -18.42 -18.58
N MET A 258 -13.61 -18.83 -19.12
CA MET A 258 -12.81 -19.93 -18.58
C MET A 258 -12.08 -19.54 -17.28
N LEU A 259 -11.70 -18.28 -17.11
CA LEU A 259 -11.20 -17.77 -15.83
C LEU A 259 -12.25 -17.96 -14.72
N SER A 260 -13.50 -17.63 -15.01
CA SER A 260 -14.61 -17.82 -14.05
C SER A 260 -14.92 -19.29 -13.76
N ALA A 261 -14.48 -20.22 -14.63
CA ALA A 261 -14.67 -21.66 -14.51
C ALA A 261 -13.49 -22.39 -13.84
N ILE A 262 -12.46 -21.69 -13.38
CA ILE A 262 -11.34 -22.31 -12.63
C ILE A 262 -11.92 -23.04 -11.40
N SER A 263 -11.49 -24.29 -11.20
CA SER A 263 -11.95 -25.12 -10.08
C SER A 263 -11.55 -24.52 -8.72
N ARG A 264 -12.31 -24.84 -7.68
CA ARG A 264 -11.93 -24.55 -6.29
C ARG A 264 -10.71 -25.40 -5.90
N THR A 265 -10.01 -24.95 -4.87
CA THR A 265 -8.91 -25.69 -4.24
C THR A 265 -9.27 -26.05 -2.78
N SER A 266 -8.62 -27.07 -2.21
CA SER A 266 -8.72 -27.42 -0.81
C SER A 266 -7.88 -26.51 0.11
N GLU A 267 -6.98 -25.69 -0.48
CA GLU A 267 -6.05 -24.84 0.27
C GLU A 267 -6.70 -23.59 0.87
N GLY A 268 -7.94 -23.27 0.49
CA GLY A 268 -8.70 -22.13 1.00
C GLY A 268 -9.74 -21.61 0.02
N ASP A 269 -10.52 -20.62 0.47
CA ASP A 269 -11.48 -19.94 -0.39
C ASP A 269 -10.76 -19.07 -1.43
N THR A 270 -11.33 -19.07 -2.64
CA THR A 270 -10.75 -18.34 -3.78
C THR A 270 -11.75 -17.40 -4.42
N ARG A 271 -11.22 -16.34 -5.05
CA ARG A 271 -12.00 -15.42 -5.88
C ARG A 271 -11.25 -15.16 -7.18
N ILE A 272 -11.99 -14.87 -8.22
CA ILE A 272 -11.49 -14.35 -9.48
C ILE A 272 -12.45 -13.30 -10.01
N SER A 273 -11.90 -12.23 -10.56
CA SER A 273 -12.65 -11.14 -11.19
C SER A 273 -12.02 -10.78 -12.54
N VAL A 274 -12.85 -10.64 -13.54
CA VAL A 274 -12.53 -9.93 -14.79
C VAL A 274 -13.27 -8.59 -14.70
N GLY A 275 -12.56 -7.57 -14.22
CA GLY A 275 -13.16 -6.27 -13.93
C GLY A 275 -13.39 -5.42 -15.18
N LYS A 276 -12.56 -5.62 -16.21
CA LYS A 276 -12.65 -4.88 -17.46
C LYS A 276 -12.26 -5.75 -18.64
N LEU A 277 -12.98 -5.58 -19.76
CA LEU A 277 -12.65 -6.14 -21.06
C LEU A 277 -12.99 -5.11 -22.14
N VAL A 278 -12.00 -4.72 -22.93
CA VAL A 278 -12.16 -3.78 -24.05
C VAL A 278 -11.58 -4.42 -25.31
N ALA A 279 -12.39 -4.45 -26.40
CA ALA A 279 -11.95 -5.07 -27.65
C ALA A 279 -12.66 -4.50 -28.87
N GLY A 280 -11.95 -4.47 -30.00
CA GLY A 280 -12.47 -4.14 -31.31
C GLY A 280 -12.69 -2.66 -31.61
N THR A 281 -12.85 -2.33 -32.90
CA THR A 281 -12.97 -0.95 -33.41
C THR A 281 -14.23 -0.74 -34.24
N GLY A 282 -14.85 -1.80 -34.78
CA GLY A 282 -16.05 -1.70 -35.61
C GLY A 282 -16.69 -3.05 -35.94
N ARG A 283 -17.96 -3.03 -36.32
CA ARG A 283 -18.78 -4.23 -36.50
C ARG A 283 -18.36 -5.15 -37.64
N ASN A 284 -17.65 -4.64 -38.63
CA ASN A 284 -17.26 -5.34 -39.88
C ASN A 284 -15.74 -5.55 -39.99
N ILE A 285 -15.02 -5.38 -38.89
CA ILE A 285 -13.57 -5.59 -38.80
C ILE A 285 -13.32 -6.70 -37.77
N THR A 286 -12.51 -7.70 -38.10
CA THR A 286 -12.04 -8.69 -37.13
C THR A 286 -11.18 -8.00 -36.10
N PRO A 287 -11.51 -8.04 -34.79
CA PRO A 287 -10.78 -7.31 -33.76
C PRO A 287 -9.37 -7.85 -33.56
N ALA A 288 -8.35 -7.03 -33.83
CA ALA A 288 -6.94 -7.41 -33.65
C ALA A 288 -6.42 -7.14 -32.23
N HIS A 289 -7.12 -6.33 -31.43
CA HIS A 289 -6.69 -6.02 -30.06
C HIS A 289 -7.80 -6.24 -29.06
N ALA A 290 -7.44 -6.81 -27.91
CA ALA A 290 -8.28 -6.88 -26.72
C ALA A 290 -7.42 -6.72 -25.46
N HIS A 291 -7.96 -6.00 -24.47
CA HIS A 291 -7.33 -5.77 -23.18
C HIS A 291 -8.29 -6.18 -22.06
N MET A 292 -7.76 -6.86 -21.03
CA MET A 292 -8.49 -7.24 -19.82
C MET A 292 -7.72 -6.80 -18.57
N GLU A 293 -8.46 -6.32 -17.55
CA GLU A 293 -7.95 -6.10 -16.20
C GLU A 293 -8.61 -7.12 -15.26
N CYS A 294 -7.78 -7.92 -14.57
CA CYS A 294 -8.21 -9.08 -13.81
C CYS A 294 -7.53 -9.14 -12.44
N GLU A 295 -8.16 -9.85 -11.51
CA GLU A 295 -7.52 -10.23 -10.23
C GLU A 295 -7.92 -11.63 -9.79
N VAL A 296 -7.02 -12.30 -9.08
CA VAL A 296 -7.30 -13.50 -8.29
C VAL A 296 -7.02 -13.22 -6.82
N ARG A 297 -7.78 -13.87 -5.92
CA ARG A 297 -7.56 -13.79 -4.47
C ARG A 297 -7.69 -15.16 -3.83
N GLY A 298 -7.03 -15.33 -2.67
CA GLY A 298 -7.13 -16.51 -1.82
C GLY A 298 -7.15 -16.12 -0.34
N THR A 299 -7.85 -16.91 0.49
CA THR A 299 -7.78 -16.79 1.96
C THR A 299 -6.45 -17.33 2.50
N THR A 300 -5.69 -18.06 1.67
CA THR A 300 -4.31 -18.47 1.91
C THR A 300 -3.46 -18.05 0.70
N SER A 301 -2.16 -17.91 0.89
CA SER A 301 -1.24 -17.63 -0.22
C SER A 301 -1.22 -18.79 -1.21
N GLU A 302 -1.26 -20.03 -0.72
CA GLU A 302 -1.28 -21.26 -1.52
C GLU A 302 -2.52 -21.32 -2.42
N ALA A 303 -3.70 -20.92 -1.90
CA ALA A 303 -4.94 -20.83 -2.68
C ALA A 303 -4.84 -19.74 -3.77
N CYS A 304 -4.21 -18.59 -3.47
CA CYS A 304 -3.99 -17.53 -4.44
C CYS A 304 -3.00 -17.97 -5.54
N ASP A 305 -1.90 -18.63 -5.15
CA ASP A 305 -0.90 -19.14 -6.08
C ASP A 305 -1.51 -20.17 -7.05
N PHE A 306 -2.34 -21.09 -6.53
CA PHE A 306 -3.12 -22.01 -7.38
C PHE A 306 -3.97 -21.26 -8.40
N MET A 307 -4.71 -20.26 -7.98
CA MET A 307 -5.56 -19.45 -8.87
C MET A 307 -4.75 -18.72 -9.92
N TRP A 308 -3.60 -18.17 -9.53
CA TRP A 308 -2.70 -17.47 -10.43
C TRP A 308 -2.10 -18.40 -11.52
N GLU A 309 -1.61 -19.59 -11.15
CA GLU A 309 -1.12 -20.58 -12.09
C GLU A 309 -2.20 -21.02 -13.09
N LYS A 310 -3.42 -21.28 -12.61
CA LYS A 310 -4.55 -21.63 -13.47
C LYS A 310 -4.96 -20.49 -14.39
N ALA A 311 -4.98 -19.25 -13.89
CA ALA A 311 -5.29 -18.08 -14.70
C ALA A 311 -4.30 -17.93 -15.88
N GLN A 312 -3.00 -18.07 -15.62
CA GLN A 312 -1.98 -18.06 -16.68
C GLN A 312 -2.21 -19.15 -17.72
N THR A 313 -2.57 -20.37 -17.28
CA THR A 313 -2.86 -21.50 -18.18
C THR A 313 -4.07 -21.22 -19.06
N VAL A 314 -5.15 -20.72 -18.46
CA VAL A 314 -6.40 -20.37 -19.17
C VAL A 314 -6.14 -19.30 -20.23
N VAL A 315 -5.46 -18.23 -19.87
CA VAL A 315 -5.17 -17.10 -20.77
C VAL A 315 -4.32 -17.55 -21.97
N LYS A 316 -3.28 -18.34 -21.72
CA LYS A 316 -2.44 -18.92 -22.78
C LYS A 316 -3.24 -19.86 -23.71
N GLY A 317 -4.07 -20.74 -23.11
CA GLY A 317 -4.93 -21.64 -23.89
C GLY A 317 -5.95 -20.91 -24.75
N ALA A 318 -6.55 -19.84 -24.25
CA ALA A 318 -7.48 -19.01 -25.03
C ALA A 318 -6.79 -18.30 -26.21
N ALA A 319 -5.56 -17.85 -26.03
CA ALA A 319 -4.76 -17.25 -27.11
C ALA A 319 -4.42 -18.29 -28.19
N GLU A 320 -3.96 -19.48 -27.79
CA GLU A 320 -3.60 -20.58 -28.69
C GLU A 320 -4.82 -21.05 -29.51
N MET A 321 -5.97 -21.24 -28.85
CA MET A 321 -7.22 -21.65 -29.52
C MET A 321 -7.64 -20.68 -30.63
N MET A 322 -7.38 -19.39 -30.48
CA MET A 322 -7.74 -18.34 -31.45
C MET A 322 -6.59 -17.94 -32.37
N GLY A 323 -5.39 -18.52 -32.19
CA GLY A 323 -4.19 -18.22 -32.98
C GLY A 323 -3.71 -16.78 -32.82
N VAL A 324 -3.85 -16.19 -31.64
CA VAL A 324 -3.43 -14.83 -31.32
C VAL A 324 -2.24 -14.82 -30.36
N GLU A 325 -1.47 -13.74 -30.35
CA GLU A 325 -0.44 -13.51 -29.34
C GLU A 325 -1.08 -13.02 -28.04
N VAL A 326 -0.41 -13.31 -26.90
CA VAL A 326 -0.85 -12.82 -25.59
C VAL A 326 0.33 -12.36 -24.78
N LYS A 327 0.16 -11.18 -24.15
CA LYS A 327 1.02 -10.67 -23.09
C LYS A 327 0.22 -10.63 -21.80
N LEU A 328 0.76 -11.24 -20.74
CA LEU A 328 0.19 -11.23 -19.41
C LEU A 328 1.17 -10.47 -18.50
N THR A 329 0.67 -9.44 -17.83
CA THR A 329 1.49 -8.53 -17.00
C THR A 329 0.94 -8.51 -15.59
N LYS A 330 1.74 -8.93 -14.60
CA LYS A 330 1.39 -8.74 -13.19
C LYS A 330 1.51 -7.25 -12.86
N VAL A 331 0.48 -6.67 -12.26
CA VAL A 331 0.41 -5.24 -11.92
C VAL A 331 0.24 -4.96 -10.43
N GLY A 332 0.04 -5.99 -9.61
CA GLY A 332 -0.01 -5.89 -8.16
C GLY A 332 -0.05 -7.27 -7.51
N GLU A 333 0.45 -7.36 -6.28
CA GLU A 333 0.41 -8.59 -5.49
C GLU A 333 0.45 -8.31 -3.98
N ALA A 334 -0.23 -9.16 -3.21
CA ALA A 334 -0.11 -9.24 -1.76
C ALA A 334 -0.25 -10.68 -1.31
N THR A 335 0.32 -11.01 -0.16
CA THR A 335 0.20 -12.32 0.48
C THR A 335 -0.80 -12.27 1.63
N THR A 336 -1.08 -13.38 2.28
CA THR A 336 -1.73 -13.36 3.59
C THR A 336 -0.77 -12.82 4.65
N LEU A 337 -1.31 -12.16 5.68
CA LEU A 337 -0.51 -11.71 6.82
C LEU A 337 0.20 -12.92 7.46
N LYS A 338 1.43 -12.69 7.90
CA LYS A 338 2.20 -13.62 8.72
C LYS A 338 2.53 -12.93 10.04
N ALA A 339 1.58 -12.98 10.99
CA ALA A 339 1.77 -12.46 12.33
C ALA A 339 2.44 -13.50 13.23
N THR A 340 3.36 -13.04 14.09
CA THR A 340 3.99 -13.92 15.10
C THR A 340 3.37 -13.66 16.46
N PRO A 341 3.17 -14.70 17.30
CA PRO A 341 2.60 -14.53 18.65
C PRO A 341 3.38 -13.52 19.51
N ALA A 342 4.72 -13.50 19.37
CA ALA A 342 5.58 -12.58 20.11
C ALA A 342 5.32 -11.11 19.70
N ALA A 343 5.21 -10.82 18.40
CA ALA A 343 4.93 -9.47 17.92
C ALA A 343 3.50 -9.02 18.23
N MET A 344 2.51 -9.92 18.12
CA MET A 344 1.13 -9.62 18.53
C MET A 344 1.04 -9.27 20.01
N GLU A 345 1.80 -9.96 20.88
CA GLU A 345 1.85 -9.66 22.31
C GLU A 345 2.48 -8.28 22.59
N VAL A 346 3.50 -7.90 21.83
CA VAL A 346 4.08 -6.54 21.90
C VAL A 346 3.02 -5.48 21.57
N VAL A 347 2.23 -5.70 20.52
CA VAL A 347 1.13 -4.77 20.16
C VAL A 347 0.09 -4.68 21.28
N ARG A 348 -0.34 -5.84 21.86
CA ARG A 348 -1.31 -5.84 22.97
C ARG A 348 -0.83 -5.03 24.16
N LYS A 349 0.43 -5.21 24.56
CA LYS A 349 1.02 -4.47 25.68
C LYS A 349 1.12 -2.98 25.39
N ALA A 350 1.60 -2.62 24.20
CA ALA A 350 1.71 -1.23 23.80
C ALA A 350 0.35 -0.53 23.78
N ALA A 351 -0.66 -1.17 23.17
CA ALA A 351 -2.01 -0.65 23.12
C ALA A 351 -2.68 -0.55 24.51
N ALA A 352 -2.49 -1.55 25.35
CA ALA A 352 -3.04 -1.53 26.73
C ALA A 352 -2.38 -0.46 27.62
N ALA A 353 -1.16 -0.05 27.32
CA ALA A 353 -0.44 1.01 28.04
C ALA A 353 -0.71 2.43 27.48
N ALA A 354 -1.28 2.51 26.28
CA ALA A 354 -1.62 3.78 25.63
C ALA A 354 -2.76 4.49 26.37
N LYS A 355 -2.63 5.80 26.60
CA LYS A 355 -3.58 6.59 27.40
C LYS A 355 -4.92 6.76 26.68
N ASP A 356 -4.86 6.98 25.37
CA ASP A 356 -6.05 7.27 24.56
C ASP A 356 -6.68 6.03 23.92
N VAL A 357 -6.14 4.83 24.18
CA VAL A 357 -6.76 3.56 23.81
C VAL A 357 -7.66 3.06 24.94
N LYS A 358 -8.93 2.82 24.64
CA LYS A 358 -9.94 2.34 25.60
C LYS A 358 -10.26 0.86 25.45
N GLU A 359 -10.06 0.31 24.26
CA GLU A 359 -10.35 -1.10 23.95
C GLU A 359 -9.27 -1.68 23.05
N VAL A 360 -8.82 -2.88 23.37
CA VAL A 360 -7.93 -3.70 22.53
C VAL A 360 -8.67 -4.97 22.13
N LYS A 361 -8.84 -5.19 20.84
CA LYS A 361 -9.59 -6.33 20.30
C LYS A 361 -8.76 -7.17 19.35
N GLU A 362 -9.15 -8.43 19.19
CA GLU A 362 -8.54 -9.35 18.23
C GLU A 362 -9.29 -9.26 16.89
N ILE A 363 -8.57 -9.04 15.81
CA ILE A 363 -9.11 -9.02 14.44
C ILE A 363 -8.84 -10.39 13.82
N THR A 364 -9.90 -11.17 13.65
CA THR A 364 -9.83 -12.55 13.14
C THR A 364 -10.65 -12.77 11.86
N ALA A 365 -11.55 -11.83 11.52
CA ALA A 365 -12.32 -11.90 10.28
C ALA A 365 -11.46 -11.51 9.06
N PRO A 366 -11.66 -12.14 7.89
CA PRO A 366 -10.96 -11.78 6.67
C PRO A 366 -11.18 -10.30 6.32
N GLN A 367 -10.08 -9.60 6.09
CA GLN A 367 -10.05 -8.20 5.66
C GLN A 367 -9.82 -8.09 4.15
N ALA A 368 -9.63 -6.86 3.64
CA ALA A 368 -9.16 -6.61 2.28
C ALA A 368 -7.74 -7.19 2.05
N SER A 369 -7.13 -6.91 0.92
CA SER A 369 -5.71 -7.20 0.67
C SER A 369 -4.86 -6.01 1.10
N GLU A 370 -3.66 -6.27 1.62
CA GLU A 370 -2.69 -5.28 2.11
C GLU A 370 -1.29 -5.76 1.74
N ASP A 371 -0.53 -4.98 0.99
CA ASP A 371 0.78 -5.42 0.49
C ASP A 371 1.91 -5.38 1.56
N CYS A 372 1.70 -4.69 2.68
CA CYS A 372 2.56 -4.77 3.87
C CYS A 372 2.82 -6.22 4.31
N THR A 373 1.91 -7.14 3.99
CA THR A 373 2.05 -8.58 4.24
C THR A 373 3.29 -9.19 3.59
N ILE A 374 3.81 -8.62 2.51
CA ILE A 374 5.05 -9.07 1.86
C ILE A 374 6.25 -8.80 2.77
N PHE A 375 6.31 -7.63 3.40
CA PHE A 375 7.34 -7.33 4.41
C PHE A 375 7.25 -8.27 5.60
N THR A 376 6.04 -8.51 6.14
CA THR A 376 5.87 -9.40 7.31
C THR A 376 6.36 -10.81 6.99
N ARG A 377 6.04 -11.34 5.82
CA ARG A 377 6.51 -12.66 5.40
C ARG A 377 8.02 -12.71 5.20
N ALA A 378 8.62 -11.69 4.60
CA ALA A 378 10.06 -11.60 4.42
C ALA A 378 10.79 -11.62 5.77
N VAL A 379 10.34 -10.80 6.73
CA VAL A 379 10.93 -10.76 8.08
C VAL A 379 10.79 -12.09 8.81
N VAL A 380 9.60 -12.71 8.78
CA VAL A 380 9.40 -14.01 9.42
C VAL A 380 10.19 -15.12 8.74
N ALA A 381 10.39 -15.06 7.43
CA ALA A 381 11.15 -16.07 6.68
C ALA A 381 12.62 -16.17 7.09
N HIS A 382 13.25 -15.09 7.57
CA HIS A 382 14.61 -15.11 8.12
C HIS A 382 14.67 -15.20 9.65
N GLY A 383 13.53 -15.47 10.32
CA GLY A 383 13.45 -15.74 11.76
C GLY A 383 13.10 -14.54 12.62
N GLY A 384 12.74 -13.40 12.02
CA GLY A 384 12.26 -12.21 12.72
C GLY A 384 10.81 -12.34 13.18
N ASN A 385 10.31 -11.32 13.84
CA ASN A 385 8.94 -11.21 14.34
C ASN A 385 8.20 -10.12 13.61
N ALA A 386 6.92 -10.35 13.29
CA ALA A 386 6.11 -9.37 12.60
C ALA A 386 4.67 -9.37 13.10
N ALA A 387 4.03 -8.19 13.11
CA ALA A 387 2.60 -8.03 13.34
C ALA A 387 2.04 -6.83 12.57
N PHE A 388 0.73 -6.83 12.44
CA PHE A 388 -0.04 -5.71 11.90
C PHE A 388 -1.14 -5.37 12.90
N PHE A 389 -1.47 -4.09 13.03
CA PHE A 389 -2.54 -3.64 13.92
C PHE A 389 -3.39 -2.55 13.27
N LEU A 390 -4.61 -2.42 13.78
CA LEU A 390 -5.52 -1.34 13.40
C LEU A 390 -5.60 -0.35 14.55
N TYR A 391 -5.73 0.95 14.24
CA TYR A 391 -6.11 1.97 15.20
C TYR A 391 -7.28 2.78 14.64
N GLY A 392 -8.24 3.10 15.50
CA GLY A 392 -9.58 3.41 15.02
C GLY A 392 -9.82 4.86 14.60
N CYS A 393 -10.83 5.03 13.77
CA CYS A 393 -11.49 6.29 13.48
C CYS A 393 -12.95 6.05 13.11
N GLU A 394 -13.77 7.10 13.11
CA GLU A 394 -15.16 7.02 12.66
C GLU A 394 -15.22 7.27 11.15
N HIS A 395 -15.81 6.33 10.39
CA HIS A 395 -15.97 6.46 8.95
C HIS A 395 -17.16 5.66 8.42
N HIS A 396 -17.64 5.99 7.22
CA HIS A 396 -18.71 5.27 6.53
C HIS A 396 -18.18 4.21 5.54
N GLY A 397 -16.92 3.84 5.64
CA GLY A 397 -16.16 2.95 4.77
C GLY A 397 -15.00 3.68 4.09
N HIS A 398 -13.91 2.94 3.82
CA HIS A 398 -12.80 3.41 3.00
C HIS A 398 -13.20 3.53 1.52
N HIS A 399 -12.37 4.20 0.71
CA HIS A 399 -12.57 4.40 -0.73
C HIS A 399 -13.88 5.15 -1.07
N ARG A 400 -14.28 6.07 -0.19
CA ARG A 400 -15.50 6.88 -0.37
C ARG A 400 -15.15 8.36 -0.49
N PRO A 401 -15.94 9.14 -1.27
CA PRO A 401 -15.75 10.59 -1.40
C PRO A 401 -15.87 11.40 -0.10
N ASP A 402 -16.52 10.84 0.92
CA ASP A 402 -16.76 11.45 2.23
C ASP A 402 -15.89 10.89 3.36
N PHE A 403 -14.82 10.15 3.00
CA PHE A 403 -13.90 9.58 3.99
C PHE A 403 -13.10 10.68 4.71
N ASP A 404 -12.99 10.58 6.03
CA ASP A 404 -12.12 11.39 6.88
C ASP A 404 -11.76 10.61 8.15
N VAL A 405 -10.63 10.93 8.77
CA VAL A 405 -10.09 10.23 9.93
C VAL A 405 -10.26 10.99 11.25
N GLN A 406 -10.86 12.18 11.26
CA GLN A 406 -10.99 13.08 12.42
C GLN A 406 -9.63 13.25 13.13
N ASP A 407 -8.70 13.86 12.42
CA ASP A 407 -7.26 13.93 12.73
C ASP A 407 -6.91 14.47 14.12
N THR A 408 -7.72 15.36 14.67
CA THR A 408 -7.51 15.94 16.03
C THR A 408 -7.77 14.94 17.17
N VAL A 409 -8.35 13.76 16.86
CA VAL A 409 -8.71 12.73 17.84
C VAL A 409 -7.92 11.44 17.60
N ASN A 410 -7.76 11.04 16.34
CA ASN A 410 -7.39 9.66 16.01
C ASN A 410 -5.92 9.46 15.57
N LEU A 411 -5.11 10.55 15.47
CA LEU A 411 -3.67 10.41 15.18
C LEU A 411 -2.86 10.06 16.44
N GLU A 412 -3.24 10.57 17.61
CA GLU A 412 -2.52 10.34 18.86
C GLU A 412 -2.50 8.86 19.27
N PRO A 413 -3.62 8.10 19.27
CA PRO A 413 -3.60 6.67 19.57
C PRO A 413 -2.62 5.87 18.70
N GLY A 414 -2.52 6.20 17.40
CA GLY A 414 -1.54 5.59 16.50
C GLY A 414 -0.09 5.86 16.96
N LEU A 415 0.24 7.11 17.25
CA LEU A 415 1.56 7.49 17.77
C LEU A 415 1.87 6.78 19.10
N GLU A 416 0.94 6.74 20.05
CA GLU A 416 1.11 6.07 21.35
C GLU A 416 1.45 4.60 21.20
N VAL A 417 0.73 3.90 20.32
CA VAL A 417 0.97 2.45 20.09
C VAL A 417 2.33 2.21 19.44
N PHE A 418 2.72 2.96 18.40
CA PHE A 418 4.04 2.82 17.78
C PHE A 418 5.17 3.16 18.77
N ALA A 419 5.02 4.20 19.59
CA ALA A 419 5.97 4.55 20.64
C ALA A 419 6.06 3.46 21.72
N GLY A 420 4.91 2.91 22.14
CA GLY A 420 4.84 1.78 23.07
C GLY A 420 5.55 0.54 22.54
N ILE A 421 5.35 0.20 21.26
CA ILE A 421 6.06 -0.90 20.58
C ILE A 421 7.57 -0.65 20.61
N ALA A 422 8.02 0.57 20.28
CA ALA A 422 9.45 0.90 20.33
C ALA A 422 10.04 0.73 21.73
N LYS A 423 9.33 1.12 22.79
CA LYS A 423 9.74 0.89 24.17
C LYS A 423 9.80 -0.58 24.56
N GLU A 424 8.80 -1.38 24.17
CA GLU A 424 8.76 -2.82 24.47
C GLU A 424 9.92 -3.57 23.80
N VAL A 425 10.27 -3.22 22.56
CA VAL A 425 11.28 -3.90 21.76
C VAL A 425 12.69 -3.38 22.03
N LEU A 426 12.86 -2.07 22.14
CA LEU A 426 14.16 -1.39 22.18
C LEU A 426 14.48 -0.70 23.51
N GLY A 427 13.54 -0.64 24.44
CA GLY A 427 13.75 0.04 25.73
C GLY A 427 14.93 -0.51 26.52
N ARG A 428 15.72 0.38 27.08
CA ARG A 428 16.83 -0.01 27.96
C ARG A 428 16.28 -0.66 29.24
N LYS A 429 16.72 -1.89 29.52
CA LYS A 429 16.41 -2.64 30.76
C LYS A 429 17.23 -2.12 31.91
#